data_1f681c3629e286c7618872fc81247ddb
#
_entry.id   1f681c3629e286c7618872fc81247ddb
#
_cell.length_a   1.000
_cell.length_b   1.000
_cell.length_c   1.000
_cell.angle_alpha   90.00
_cell.angle_beta   90.00
_cell.angle_gamma   90.00
#
_symmetry.space_group_name_H-M   'P 1'
#
loop_
_entity.id
_entity.type
_entity.pdbx_description
1 polymer ?
#
loop_
_entity_poly.entity_id
_entity_poly.type
_entity_poly.pdbx_seq_one_letter_code
_entity_poly.pdbx_strand_id
1 'polypeptide(L)'
;YIPLRQKKGPVPWHYALALFLSLIPLLLMKWSEVTTLSLFSFLGLSYLTFRVAQIIIETYDGLISSLSLPAFWAFLLFFPTFSAGPIDRSRRFEEDFRRRYTREEYLTLLGDGLEQLLIGLVYKFVLSALAFRLLSLCQPKGGLLLALAYGWCYGIYMFFDFAGYSRMAVGCAYILGVRTPGNFHLPFLSRDMKDFWNRWHITLSHWFRDYLFSRFLMRGIKGKWFKSRLSGACWAFLLNMLVMGAWHGLTLYYLLYGLYHGVLLAATEVYQKK
;
A
#
# COMPACT_ATOMS: atom_id res chain seq x y z
N TYR A 1 -9.75 3.18 21.34
CA TYR A 1 -8.77 4.27 21.43
C TYR A 1 -9.38 5.67 21.22
N ILE A 2 -10.20 5.89 20.20
CA ILE A 2 -10.80 7.19 19.87
C ILE A 2 -11.51 7.84 21.08
N PRO A 3 -12.43 7.16 21.80
CA PRO A 3 -13.08 7.75 22.97
C PRO A 3 -12.10 8.12 24.10
N LEU A 4 -11.04 7.34 24.29
CA LEU A 4 -10.00 7.64 25.28
C LEU A 4 -9.21 8.90 24.91
N ARG A 5 -8.87 9.04 23.62
CA ARG A 5 -8.18 10.22 23.08
C ARG A 5 -9.01 11.50 23.25
N GLN A 6 -10.30 11.41 23.00
CA GLN A 6 -11.24 12.54 23.18
C GLN A 6 -11.33 12.99 24.65
N LYS A 7 -11.37 12.01 25.59
CA LYS A 7 -11.52 12.31 27.03
C LYS A 7 -10.21 12.76 27.70
N LYS A 8 -9.09 12.15 27.36
CA LYS A 8 -7.80 12.30 28.07
C LYS A 8 -6.71 13.02 27.27
N GLY A 9 -6.99 13.42 26.02
CA GLY A 9 -5.96 13.96 25.14
C GLY A 9 -4.97 12.90 24.60
N PRO A 10 -3.86 13.29 23.93
CA PRO A 10 -2.90 12.38 23.32
C PRO A 10 -2.01 11.73 24.38
N VAL A 11 -2.36 10.54 24.84
CA VAL A 11 -1.57 9.76 25.80
C VAL A 11 -0.71 8.76 25.05
N PRO A 12 0.65 8.90 25.03
CA PRO A 12 1.54 8.08 24.22
C PRO A 12 1.42 6.57 24.45
N TRP A 13 1.24 6.13 25.69
CA TRP A 13 1.14 4.70 25.96
C TRP A 13 -0.20 4.09 25.51
N HIS A 14 -1.31 4.83 25.55
CA HIS A 14 -2.58 4.37 24.97
C HIS A 14 -2.46 4.19 23.45
N TYR A 15 -1.76 5.12 22.80
CA TYR A 15 -1.46 5.04 21.37
C TYR A 15 -0.61 3.82 21.04
N ALA A 16 0.50 3.64 21.76
CA ALA A 16 1.41 2.52 21.55
C ALA A 16 0.71 1.16 21.75
N LEU A 17 -0.09 1.05 22.82
CA LEU A 17 -0.86 -0.16 23.11
C LEU A 17 -1.90 -0.44 22.01
N ALA A 18 -2.67 0.57 21.58
CA ALA A 18 -3.67 0.40 20.54
C ALA A 18 -3.04 -0.02 19.21
N LEU A 19 -1.91 0.60 18.84
CA LEU A 19 -1.17 0.25 17.64
C LEU A 19 -0.60 -1.18 17.74
N PHE A 20 0.03 -1.53 18.84
CA PHE A 20 0.55 -2.87 19.08
C PHE A 20 -0.54 -3.94 19.00
N LEU A 21 -1.66 -3.76 19.68
CA LEU A 21 -2.79 -4.69 19.61
C LEU A 21 -3.35 -4.84 18.18
N SER A 22 -3.37 -3.76 17.40
CA SER A 22 -3.83 -3.81 16.01
C SER A 22 -2.88 -4.57 15.08
N LEU A 23 -1.60 -4.65 15.43
CA LEU A 23 -0.57 -5.38 14.64
C LEU A 23 -0.50 -6.88 15.00
N ILE A 24 -0.99 -7.30 16.17
CA ILE A 24 -0.89 -8.70 16.63
C ILE A 24 -1.41 -9.69 15.58
N PRO A 25 -2.62 -9.53 15.01
CA PRO A 25 -3.13 -10.50 14.04
C PRO A 25 -2.22 -10.64 12.80
N LEU A 26 -1.68 -9.52 12.31
CA LEU A 26 -0.73 -9.51 11.19
C LEU A 26 0.59 -10.21 11.57
N LEU A 27 1.12 -9.93 12.75
CA LEU A 27 2.36 -10.56 13.23
C LEU A 27 2.20 -12.07 13.42
N LEU A 28 1.06 -12.52 13.97
CA LEU A 28 0.74 -13.94 14.11
C LEU A 28 0.61 -14.63 12.75
N MET A 29 -0.05 -13.97 11.78
CA MET A 29 -0.13 -14.49 10.42
C MET A 29 1.27 -14.61 9.78
N LYS A 30 2.11 -13.58 9.92
CA LYS A 30 3.49 -13.61 9.41
C LYS A 30 4.37 -14.64 10.12
N TRP A 31 4.18 -14.84 11.42
CA TRP A 31 4.84 -15.89 12.16
C TRP A 31 4.44 -17.29 11.69
N SER A 32 3.17 -17.50 11.35
CA SER A 32 2.67 -18.76 10.80
C SER A 32 3.24 -19.10 9.42
N GLU A 33 3.65 -18.09 8.62
CA GLU A 33 4.32 -18.32 7.33
C GLU A 33 5.73 -18.95 7.48
N VAL A 34 6.37 -18.75 8.63
CA VAL A 34 7.74 -19.23 8.92
C VAL A 34 7.74 -20.50 9.77
N THR A 35 6.65 -20.76 10.47
CA THR A 35 6.48 -21.94 11.33
C THR A 35 5.50 -22.93 10.70
N THR A 36 5.56 -24.20 11.13
CA THR A 36 4.62 -25.26 10.72
C THR A 36 3.21 -25.10 11.31
N LEU A 37 3.00 -24.10 12.15
CA LEU A 37 1.73 -23.79 12.79
C LEU A 37 0.87 -22.88 11.89
N SER A 38 -0.06 -23.44 11.15
CA SER A 38 -1.05 -22.65 10.40
C SER A 38 -2.12 -22.09 11.36
N LEU A 39 -1.81 -20.95 12.00
CA LEU A 39 -2.70 -20.32 12.97
C LEU A 39 -3.86 -19.57 12.31
N PHE A 40 -3.58 -18.83 11.24
CA PHE A 40 -4.58 -18.03 10.52
C PHE A 40 -4.16 -17.79 9.08
N SER A 41 -5.11 -17.97 8.15
CA SER A 41 -5.03 -17.41 6.80
C SER A 41 -6.32 -16.65 6.56
N PHE A 42 -6.28 -15.31 6.62
CA PHE A 42 -7.43 -14.46 6.36
C PHE A 42 -7.12 -13.49 5.22
N LEU A 43 -7.89 -13.62 4.14
CA LEU A 43 -7.76 -12.73 2.99
C LEU A 43 -8.06 -11.28 3.39
N GLY A 44 -7.13 -10.36 3.10
CA GLY A 44 -7.29 -8.94 3.40
C GLY A 44 -6.81 -8.50 4.78
N LEU A 45 -6.30 -9.40 5.65
CA LEU A 45 -5.86 -9.05 7.01
C LEU A 45 -4.80 -7.93 7.00
N SER A 46 -3.86 -7.96 6.06
CA SER A 46 -2.84 -6.91 5.91
C SER A 46 -3.46 -5.54 5.62
N TYR A 47 -4.43 -5.49 4.72
CA TYR A 47 -5.14 -4.25 4.36
C TYR A 47 -6.00 -3.74 5.50
N LEU A 48 -6.69 -4.63 6.21
CA LEU A 48 -7.44 -4.29 7.41
C LEU A 48 -6.51 -3.68 8.48
N THR A 49 -5.35 -4.30 8.70
CA THR A 49 -4.34 -3.80 9.63
C THR A 49 -3.86 -2.39 9.25
N PHE A 50 -3.58 -2.13 7.97
CA PHE A 50 -3.21 -0.79 7.50
C PHE A 50 -4.30 0.25 7.76
N ARG A 51 -5.57 -0.09 7.52
CA ARG A 51 -6.71 0.81 7.77
C ARG A 51 -6.86 1.11 9.26
N VAL A 52 -6.77 0.10 10.12
CA VAL A 52 -6.87 0.27 11.58
C VAL A 52 -5.70 1.09 12.11
N ALA A 53 -4.46 0.74 11.72
CA ALA A 53 -3.26 1.47 12.11
C ALA A 53 -3.32 2.94 11.70
N GLN A 54 -3.76 3.22 10.47
CA GLN A 54 -3.98 4.58 9.98
C GLN A 54 -4.94 5.38 10.87
N ILE A 55 -6.12 4.83 11.18
CA ILE A 55 -7.11 5.50 12.04
C ILE A 55 -6.52 5.79 13.42
N ILE A 56 -5.80 4.83 14.03
CA ILE A 56 -5.16 5.02 15.33
C ILE A 56 -4.13 6.15 15.26
N ILE A 57 -3.29 6.15 14.23
CA ILE A 57 -2.23 7.15 14.04
C ILE A 57 -2.84 8.54 13.79
N GLU A 58 -3.79 8.65 12.86
CA GLU A 58 -4.44 9.94 12.53
C GLU A 58 -5.26 10.48 13.70
N THR A 59 -5.85 9.60 14.53
CA THR A 59 -6.51 10.01 15.79
C THR A 59 -5.50 10.54 16.80
N TYR A 60 -4.33 9.90 16.95
CA TYR A 60 -3.28 10.39 17.84
C TYR A 60 -2.77 11.76 17.41
N ASP A 61 -2.58 11.98 16.12
CA ASP A 61 -2.14 13.25 15.55
C ASP A 61 -3.21 14.36 15.61
N GLY A 62 -4.46 14.02 15.98
CA GLY A 62 -5.58 14.97 16.03
C GLY A 62 -6.22 15.25 14.68
N LEU A 63 -5.88 14.51 13.63
CA LEU A 63 -6.48 14.63 12.29
C LEU A 63 -7.90 14.05 12.25
N ILE A 64 -8.20 13.07 13.10
CA ILE A 64 -9.53 12.51 13.32
C ILE A 64 -9.97 12.90 14.72
N SER A 65 -10.93 13.82 14.81
CA SER A 65 -11.51 14.28 16.08
C SER A 65 -12.70 13.41 16.51
N SER A 66 -13.48 12.93 15.55
CA SER A 66 -14.61 12.03 15.78
C SER A 66 -14.75 11.08 14.60
N LEU A 67 -15.22 9.89 14.88
CA LEU A 67 -15.55 8.88 13.86
C LEU A 67 -16.78 8.11 14.36
N SER A 68 -17.85 8.13 13.58
CA SER A 68 -19.06 7.38 13.91
C SER A 68 -18.82 5.87 13.69
N LEU A 69 -19.44 5.04 14.51
CA LEU A 69 -19.33 3.58 14.36
C LEU A 69 -19.75 3.07 12.97
N PRO A 70 -20.85 3.57 12.36
CA PRO A 70 -21.21 3.17 11.00
C PRO A 70 -20.14 3.54 9.96
N ALA A 71 -19.57 4.75 10.01
CA ALA A 71 -18.51 5.17 9.10
C ALA A 71 -17.22 4.35 9.32
N PHE A 72 -16.88 4.03 10.57
CA PHE A 72 -15.75 3.17 10.92
C PHE A 72 -15.89 1.78 10.28
N TRP A 73 -17.02 1.11 10.49
CA TRP A 73 -17.25 -0.23 9.93
C TRP A 73 -17.38 -0.19 8.40
N ALA A 74 -18.06 0.82 7.85
CA ALA A 74 -18.14 1.00 6.40
C ALA A 74 -16.75 1.14 5.77
N PHE A 75 -15.86 1.94 6.37
CA PHE A 75 -14.48 2.07 5.89
C PHE A 75 -13.68 0.78 6.03
N LEU A 76 -13.72 0.12 7.19
CA LEU A 76 -12.93 -1.09 7.42
C LEU A 76 -13.37 -2.24 6.51
N LEU A 77 -14.67 -2.45 6.35
CA LEU A 77 -15.27 -3.58 5.64
C LEU A 77 -15.65 -3.25 4.20
N PHE A 78 -15.20 -2.11 3.67
CA PHE A 78 -15.49 -1.72 2.28
C PHE A 78 -14.94 -2.78 1.31
N PHE A 79 -15.82 -3.67 0.88
CA PHE A 79 -15.44 -4.91 0.20
C PHE A 79 -14.67 -4.71 -1.12
N PRO A 80 -14.93 -3.67 -1.95
CA PRO A 80 -14.19 -3.53 -3.22
C PRO A 80 -12.67 -3.43 -3.03
N THR A 81 -12.24 -2.83 -1.92
CA THR A 81 -10.81 -2.59 -1.64
C THR A 81 -10.29 -3.35 -0.41
N PHE A 82 -11.08 -4.33 0.09
CA PHE A 82 -10.79 -5.02 1.33
C PHE A 82 -9.58 -5.96 1.24
N SER A 83 -9.45 -6.72 0.15
CA SER A 83 -8.44 -7.79 0.04
C SER A 83 -7.11 -7.35 -0.53
N ALA A 84 -7.10 -6.61 -1.66
CA ALA A 84 -5.89 -6.15 -2.35
C ALA A 84 -6.13 -4.89 -3.21
N GLY A 85 -7.23 -4.19 -2.98
CA GLY A 85 -7.54 -2.94 -3.67
C GLY A 85 -6.71 -1.76 -3.14
N PRO A 86 -6.95 -0.55 -3.63
CA PRO A 86 -6.26 0.64 -3.13
C PRO A 86 -6.48 0.87 -1.63
N ILE A 87 -5.41 1.25 -0.93
CA ILE A 87 -5.46 1.61 0.50
C ILE A 87 -5.90 3.07 0.60
N ASP A 88 -7.17 3.26 0.89
CA ASP A 88 -7.78 4.58 0.98
C ASP A 88 -7.53 5.28 2.32
N ARG A 89 -7.79 6.59 2.38
CA ARG A 89 -7.75 7.38 3.59
C ARG A 89 -9.15 7.47 4.21
N SER A 90 -9.27 7.21 5.52
CA SER A 90 -10.56 7.18 6.21
C SER A 90 -11.36 8.46 6.05
N ARG A 91 -10.68 9.63 6.11
CA ARG A 91 -11.32 10.95 5.96
C ARG A 91 -11.89 11.15 4.55
N ARG A 92 -11.10 10.82 3.50
CA ARG A 92 -11.55 10.91 2.12
C ARG A 92 -12.72 9.96 1.84
N PHE A 93 -12.62 8.72 2.36
CA PHE A 93 -13.69 7.74 2.26
C PHE A 93 -14.98 8.26 2.92
N GLU A 94 -14.89 8.86 4.12
CA GLU A 94 -16.04 9.39 4.84
C GLU A 94 -16.70 10.55 4.10
N GLU A 95 -15.93 11.42 3.43
CA GLU A 95 -16.44 12.48 2.58
C GLU A 95 -17.31 11.92 1.44
N ASP A 96 -16.82 10.93 0.70
CA ASP A 96 -17.58 10.28 -0.38
C ASP A 96 -18.76 9.47 0.17
N PHE A 97 -18.58 8.76 1.28
CA PHE A 97 -19.61 7.94 1.91
C PHE A 97 -20.82 8.77 2.37
N ARG A 98 -20.61 10.02 2.77
CA ARG A 98 -21.65 10.97 3.16
C ARG A 98 -22.16 11.83 2.02
N ARG A 99 -21.49 11.80 0.85
CA ARG A 99 -21.84 12.65 -0.28
C ARG A 99 -23.18 12.23 -0.89
N ARG A 100 -24.01 13.24 -1.16
CA ARG A 100 -25.23 13.06 -1.95
C ARG A 100 -24.92 13.48 -3.38
N TYR A 101 -24.97 12.55 -4.29
CA TYR A 101 -24.78 12.78 -5.72
C TYR A 101 -26.08 13.25 -6.37
N THR A 102 -25.99 14.21 -7.28
CA THR A 102 -27.06 14.41 -8.26
C THR A 102 -27.10 13.24 -9.24
N ARG A 103 -28.19 13.12 -10.00
CA ARG A 103 -28.29 12.06 -11.01
C ARG A 103 -27.16 12.13 -12.04
N GLU A 104 -26.82 13.32 -12.52
CA GLU A 104 -25.76 13.53 -13.52
C GLU A 104 -24.37 13.17 -12.97
N GLU A 105 -24.05 13.63 -11.77
CA GLU A 105 -22.79 13.28 -11.09
C GLU A 105 -22.65 11.78 -10.90
N TYR A 106 -23.75 11.12 -10.49
CA TYR A 106 -23.72 9.67 -10.29
C TYR A 106 -23.59 8.90 -11.60
N LEU A 107 -24.29 9.30 -12.67
CA LEU A 107 -24.19 8.65 -13.99
C LEU A 107 -22.77 8.80 -14.56
N THR A 108 -22.13 9.96 -14.38
CA THR A 108 -20.73 10.15 -14.75
C THR A 108 -19.80 9.19 -13.97
N LEU A 109 -19.98 9.15 -12.65
CA LEU A 109 -19.17 8.25 -11.80
C LEU A 109 -19.41 6.77 -12.11
N LEU A 110 -20.65 6.39 -12.45
CA LEU A 110 -21.01 5.05 -12.89
C LEU A 110 -20.33 4.72 -14.23
N GLY A 111 -20.32 5.66 -15.18
CA GLY A 111 -19.62 5.50 -16.47
C GLY A 111 -18.12 5.28 -16.26
N ASP A 112 -17.47 6.13 -15.47
CA ASP A 112 -16.06 5.98 -15.10
C ASP A 112 -15.81 4.62 -14.39
N GLY A 113 -16.73 4.21 -13.53
CA GLY A 113 -16.66 2.93 -12.81
C GLY A 113 -16.72 1.72 -13.76
N LEU A 114 -17.63 1.74 -14.71
CA LEU A 114 -17.75 0.70 -15.74
C LEU A 114 -16.54 0.66 -16.65
N GLU A 115 -15.99 1.80 -17.06
CA GLU A 115 -14.75 1.89 -17.81
C GLU A 115 -13.58 1.25 -17.05
N GLN A 116 -13.38 1.60 -15.78
CA GLN A 116 -12.33 1.00 -14.94
C GLN A 116 -12.52 -0.52 -14.82
N LEU A 117 -13.75 -0.97 -14.65
CA LEU A 117 -14.06 -2.41 -14.56
C LEU A 117 -13.70 -3.14 -15.85
N LEU A 118 -14.12 -2.62 -17.02
CA LEU A 118 -13.84 -3.23 -18.32
C LEU A 118 -12.35 -3.26 -18.64
N ILE A 119 -11.64 -2.14 -18.43
CA ILE A 119 -10.19 -2.09 -18.62
C ILE A 119 -9.50 -3.07 -17.65
N GLY A 120 -9.97 -3.13 -16.40
CA GLY A 120 -9.47 -4.07 -15.40
C GLY A 120 -9.62 -5.54 -15.81
N LEU A 121 -10.76 -5.90 -16.39
CA LEU A 121 -11.01 -7.24 -16.92
C LEU A 121 -10.05 -7.58 -18.06
N VAL A 122 -9.85 -6.66 -19.01
CA VAL A 122 -8.90 -6.85 -20.11
C VAL A 122 -7.47 -7.01 -19.57
N TYR A 123 -7.06 -6.19 -18.62
CA TYR A 123 -5.73 -6.29 -18.00
C TYR A 123 -5.53 -7.65 -17.32
N LYS A 124 -6.49 -8.03 -16.46
CA LYS A 124 -6.38 -9.22 -15.62
C LYS A 124 -6.51 -10.52 -16.41
N PHE A 125 -7.46 -10.61 -17.34
CA PHE A 125 -7.80 -11.89 -17.98
C PHE A 125 -7.23 -12.04 -19.40
N VAL A 126 -6.84 -10.94 -20.07
CA VAL A 126 -6.26 -10.98 -21.41
C VAL A 126 -4.76 -10.68 -21.36
N LEU A 127 -4.38 -9.45 -20.96
CA LEU A 127 -2.97 -9.02 -21.03
C LEU A 127 -2.08 -9.76 -20.03
N SER A 128 -2.57 -10.01 -18.81
CA SER A 128 -1.85 -10.81 -17.83
C SER A 128 -1.68 -12.26 -18.32
N ALA A 129 -2.71 -12.87 -18.91
CA ALA A 129 -2.60 -14.23 -19.45
C ALA A 129 -1.60 -14.33 -20.62
N LEU A 130 -1.57 -13.34 -21.51
CA LEU A 130 -0.56 -13.26 -22.58
C LEU A 130 0.83 -13.07 -22.01
N ALA A 131 1.00 -12.16 -21.05
CA ALA A 131 2.29 -11.95 -20.38
C ALA A 131 2.77 -13.21 -19.65
N PHE A 132 1.87 -13.97 -19.02
CA PHE A 132 2.20 -15.25 -18.37
C PHE A 132 2.67 -16.30 -19.38
N ARG A 133 2.08 -16.36 -20.57
CA ARG A 133 2.56 -17.23 -21.65
C ARG A 133 3.99 -16.84 -22.07
N LEU A 134 4.28 -15.54 -22.25
CA LEU A 134 5.64 -15.08 -22.54
C LEU A 134 6.61 -15.45 -21.42
N LEU A 135 6.21 -15.25 -20.17
CA LEU A 135 6.99 -15.66 -18.99
C LEU A 135 7.33 -17.15 -19.01
N SER A 136 6.37 -18.01 -19.40
CA SER A 136 6.61 -19.47 -19.47
C SER A 136 7.62 -19.88 -20.54
N LEU A 137 7.81 -19.06 -21.58
CA LEU A 137 8.83 -19.27 -22.62
C LEU A 137 10.23 -18.81 -22.19
N CYS A 138 10.30 -17.84 -21.28
CA CYS A 138 11.54 -17.27 -20.75
C CYS A 138 12.10 -18.00 -19.52
N GLN A 139 11.97 -19.33 -19.42
CA GLN A 139 12.48 -20.11 -18.27
C GLN A 139 13.97 -19.84 -18.01
N PRO A 140 14.41 -19.60 -16.74
CA PRO A 140 15.79 -19.17 -16.45
C PRO A 140 16.83 -20.31 -16.54
N LYS A 141 16.67 -21.23 -17.47
CA LYS A 141 17.54 -22.40 -17.66
C LYS A 141 18.68 -22.08 -18.63
N GLY A 142 19.50 -21.06 -18.39
CA GLY A 142 20.55 -20.83 -19.37
C GLY A 142 21.34 -19.53 -19.29
N GLY A 143 21.55 -18.98 -18.10
CA GLY A 143 22.45 -17.86 -17.89
C GLY A 143 21.77 -16.51 -17.66
N LEU A 144 22.59 -15.48 -17.46
CA LEU A 144 22.17 -14.16 -16.99
C LEU A 144 21.14 -13.49 -17.93
N LEU A 145 21.31 -13.59 -19.22
CA LEU A 145 20.42 -12.97 -20.19
C LEU A 145 18.99 -13.51 -20.10
N LEU A 146 18.83 -14.83 -19.99
CA LEU A 146 17.51 -15.45 -19.81
C LEU A 146 16.91 -15.15 -18.43
N ALA A 147 17.73 -15.05 -17.40
CA ALA A 147 17.27 -14.62 -16.07
C ALA A 147 16.75 -13.19 -16.09
N LEU A 148 17.41 -12.26 -16.79
CA LEU A 148 16.96 -10.89 -16.96
C LEU A 148 15.66 -10.83 -17.78
N ALA A 149 15.58 -11.57 -18.89
CA ALA A 149 14.37 -11.67 -19.70
C ALA A 149 13.19 -12.22 -18.88
N TYR A 150 13.42 -13.25 -18.07
CA TYR A 150 12.42 -13.79 -17.16
C TYR A 150 11.95 -12.73 -16.16
N GLY A 151 12.87 -11.98 -15.54
CA GLY A 151 12.53 -10.90 -14.60
C GLY A 151 11.67 -9.81 -15.24
N TRP A 152 11.97 -9.41 -16.49
CA TRP A 152 11.17 -8.46 -17.23
C TRP A 152 9.77 -9.00 -17.57
N CYS A 153 9.68 -10.21 -18.08
CA CYS A 153 8.38 -10.86 -18.37
C CYS A 153 7.54 -11.02 -17.11
N TYR A 154 8.19 -11.37 -15.98
CA TYR A 154 7.54 -11.45 -14.67
C TYR A 154 7.01 -10.08 -14.20
N GLY A 155 7.80 -9.03 -14.39
CA GLY A 155 7.38 -7.65 -14.05
C GLY A 155 6.17 -7.20 -14.87
N ILE A 156 6.15 -7.49 -16.18
CA ILE A 156 5.02 -7.20 -17.07
C ILE A 156 3.77 -8.00 -16.67
N TYR A 157 3.94 -9.30 -16.42
CA TYR A 157 2.86 -10.16 -15.93
C TYR A 157 2.27 -9.63 -14.63
N MET A 158 3.12 -9.38 -13.62
CA MET A 158 2.71 -8.85 -12.31
C MET A 158 1.98 -7.50 -12.44
N PHE A 159 2.44 -6.64 -13.34
CA PHE A 159 1.80 -5.36 -13.60
C PHE A 159 0.36 -5.54 -14.12
N PHE A 160 0.16 -6.29 -15.19
CA PHE A 160 -1.17 -6.47 -15.75
C PHE A 160 -2.11 -7.22 -14.81
N ASP A 161 -1.58 -8.22 -14.08
CA ASP A 161 -2.34 -8.97 -13.09
C ASP A 161 -2.84 -8.06 -11.96
N PHE A 162 -1.95 -7.31 -11.34
CA PHE A 162 -2.27 -6.49 -10.18
C PHE A 162 -2.95 -5.16 -10.56
N ALA A 163 -2.53 -4.52 -11.64
CA ALA A 163 -3.20 -3.31 -12.13
C ALA A 163 -4.62 -3.61 -12.59
N GLY A 164 -4.84 -4.78 -13.24
CA GLY A 164 -6.17 -5.24 -13.63
C GLY A 164 -7.07 -5.43 -12.41
N TYR A 165 -6.60 -6.16 -11.40
CA TYR A 165 -7.34 -6.32 -10.15
C TYR A 165 -7.65 -4.96 -9.48
N SER A 166 -6.64 -4.08 -9.40
CA SER A 166 -6.81 -2.77 -8.77
C SER A 166 -7.83 -1.89 -9.50
N ARG A 167 -7.83 -1.92 -10.86
CA ARG A 167 -8.85 -1.21 -11.66
C ARG A 167 -10.25 -1.76 -11.44
N MET A 168 -10.41 -3.08 -11.38
CA MET A 168 -11.72 -3.68 -11.05
C MET A 168 -12.21 -3.24 -9.67
N ALA A 169 -11.32 -3.20 -8.66
CA ALA A 169 -11.65 -2.73 -7.33
C ALA A 169 -12.07 -1.24 -7.32
N VAL A 170 -11.37 -0.39 -8.07
CA VAL A 170 -11.74 1.03 -8.26
C VAL A 170 -13.08 1.16 -8.97
N GLY A 171 -13.29 0.39 -10.04
CA GLY A 171 -14.56 0.38 -10.78
C GLY A 171 -15.76 0.00 -9.89
N CYS A 172 -15.62 -1.07 -9.11
CA CYS A 172 -16.65 -1.45 -8.13
C CYS A 172 -16.90 -0.35 -7.07
N ALA A 173 -15.82 0.31 -6.60
CA ALA A 173 -15.96 1.40 -5.63
C ALA A 173 -16.72 2.60 -6.22
N TYR A 174 -16.44 2.98 -7.46
CA TYR A 174 -17.11 4.08 -8.17
C TYR A 174 -18.61 3.79 -8.39
N ILE A 175 -18.95 2.55 -8.76
CA ILE A 175 -20.35 2.11 -8.88
C ILE A 175 -21.10 2.27 -7.54
N LEU A 176 -20.39 2.08 -6.41
CA LEU A 176 -20.93 2.28 -5.06
C LEU A 176 -20.87 3.75 -4.57
N GLY A 177 -20.48 4.69 -5.42
CA GLY A 177 -20.41 6.10 -5.07
C GLY A 177 -19.14 6.52 -4.29
N VAL A 178 -18.10 5.68 -4.25
CA VAL A 178 -16.84 5.98 -3.54
C VAL A 178 -15.69 6.15 -4.55
N ARG A 179 -15.12 7.34 -4.63
CA ARG A 179 -13.99 7.67 -5.52
C ARG A 179 -12.66 7.19 -4.94
N THR A 180 -12.43 5.89 -5.02
CA THR A 180 -11.19 5.27 -4.55
C THR A 180 -9.99 5.69 -5.42
N PRO A 181 -8.81 5.98 -4.83
CA PRO A 181 -7.62 6.34 -5.59
C PRO A 181 -7.09 5.18 -6.44
N GLY A 182 -6.43 5.49 -7.56
CA GLY A 182 -5.74 4.50 -8.38
C GLY A 182 -4.43 4.01 -7.76
N ASN A 183 -4.01 2.80 -8.13
CA ASN A 183 -2.75 2.20 -7.65
C ASN A 183 -1.61 2.27 -8.65
N PHE A 184 -1.89 2.52 -9.94
CA PHE A 184 -0.87 2.47 -10.99
C PHE A 184 -1.02 3.64 -11.97
N HIS A 185 0.12 4.24 -12.34
CA HIS A 185 0.18 5.29 -13.36
C HIS A 185 1.46 5.15 -14.20
N LEU A 186 1.42 4.31 -15.26
CA LEU A 186 2.52 4.09 -16.20
C LEU A 186 3.90 3.88 -15.52
N PRO A 187 4.06 2.89 -14.63
CA PRO A 187 5.25 2.76 -13.79
C PRO A 187 6.54 2.49 -14.58
N PHE A 188 6.46 1.82 -15.73
CA PHE A 188 7.61 1.53 -16.58
C PHE A 188 8.15 2.75 -17.35
N LEU A 189 7.43 3.87 -17.33
CA LEU A 189 7.88 5.17 -17.87
C LEU A 189 8.46 6.08 -16.78
N SER A 190 8.81 5.53 -15.63
CA SER A 190 9.44 6.29 -14.54
C SER A 190 10.86 6.73 -14.90
N ARG A 191 11.24 7.92 -14.46
CA ARG A 191 12.56 8.52 -14.71
C ARG A 191 13.62 8.07 -13.71
N ASP A 192 13.19 7.68 -12.53
CA ASP A 192 14.04 7.21 -11.42
C ASP A 192 13.23 6.35 -10.43
N MET A 193 13.90 5.82 -9.39
CA MET A 193 13.25 4.94 -8.42
C MET A 193 12.20 5.64 -7.55
N LYS A 194 12.31 6.94 -7.30
CA LYS A 194 11.26 7.68 -6.59
C LYS A 194 10.02 7.85 -7.44
N ASP A 195 10.21 8.20 -8.73
CA ASP A 195 9.11 8.30 -9.70
C ASP A 195 8.45 6.93 -9.91
N PHE A 196 9.24 5.82 -9.93
CA PHE A 196 8.70 4.47 -9.99
C PHE A 196 7.74 4.18 -8.83
N TRP A 197 8.15 4.43 -7.58
CA TRP A 197 7.32 4.19 -6.41
C TRP A 197 6.15 5.18 -6.25
N ASN A 198 6.18 6.32 -6.96
CA ASN A 198 5.04 7.23 -7.09
C ASN A 198 4.03 6.77 -8.16
N ARG A 199 4.37 5.75 -8.97
CA ARG A 199 3.55 5.21 -10.07
C ARG A 199 3.17 3.75 -9.89
N TRP A 200 3.91 3.00 -9.09
CA TRP A 200 3.70 1.59 -8.75
C TRP A 200 3.11 1.46 -7.35
N HIS A 201 1.98 0.73 -7.25
CA HIS A 201 1.29 0.49 -5.97
C HIS A 201 1.18 1.76 -5.11
N ILE A 202 0.69 2.83 -5.73
CA ILE A 202 0.74 4.23 -5.25
C ILE A 202 0.22 4.35 -3.83
N THR A 203 -0.93 3.73 -3.54
CA THR A 203 -1.59 3.88 -2.23
C THR A 203 -0.81 3.21 -1.10
N LEU A 204 -0.16 2.06 -1.37
CA LEU A 204 0.75 1.42 -0.41
C LEU A 204 2.01 2.27 -0.21
N SER A 205 2.63 2.73 -1.30
CA SER A 205 3.84 3.58 -1.26
C SER A 205 3.59 4.85 -0.45
N HIS A 206 2.45 5.50 -0.67
CA HIS A 206 2.04 6.68 0.09
C HIS A 206 1.72 6.35 1.55
N TRP A 207 1.11 5.18 1.84
CA TRP A 207 0.86 4.75 3.21
C TRP A 207 2.18 4.61 3.97
N PHE A 208 3.15 3.88 3.41
CA PHE A 208 4.47 3.69 4.02
C PHE A 208 5.25 5.00 4.15
N ARG A 209 5.18 5.88 3.14
CA ARG A 209 5.79 7.22 3.20
C ARG A 209 5.24 8.05 4.36
N ASP A 210 3.92 8.09 4.52
CA ASP A 210 3.26 8.99 5.48
C ASP A 210 3.36 8.46 6.92
N TYR A 211 3.19 7.14 7.11
CA TYR A 211 3.09 6.55 8.45
C TYR A 211 4.38 5.91 8.96
N LEU A 212 5.34 5.62 8.10
CA LEU A 212 6.63 5.06 8.52
C LEU A 212 7.80 6.01 8.18
N PHE A 213 8.04 6.26 6.90
CA PHE A 213 9.19 7.06 6.43
C PHE A 213 9.23 8.45 7.07
N SER A 214 8.15 9.23 6.92
CA SER A 214 8.11 10.62 7.40
C SER A 214 8.21 10.69 8.93
N ARG A 215 7.59 9.76 9.64
CA ARG A 215 7.63 9.69 11.10
C ARG A 215 9.02 9.34 11.63
N PHE A 216 9.67 8.35 11.03
CA PHE A 216 11.05 7.98 11.39
C PHE A 216 12.01 9.14 11.12
N LEU A 217 11.93 9.75 9.94
CA LEU A 217 12.78 10.88 9.57
C LEU A 217 12.61 12.07 10.52
N MET A 218 11.36 12.47 10.78
CA MET A 218 11.07 13.60 11.67
C MET A 218 11.50 13.34 13.11
N ARG A 219 11.29 12.12 13.62
CA ARG A 219 11.76 11.74 14.95
C ARG A 219 13.28 11.72 15.03
N GLY A 220 13.95 11.21 14.02
CA GLY A 220 15.39 11.17 13.96
C GLY A 220 16.03 12.56 13.83
N ILE A 221 15.40 13.49 13.10
CA ILE A 221 15.85 14.89 13.03
C ILE A 221 15.69 15.56 14.40
N LYS A 222 14.53 15.43 15.04
CA LYS A 222 14.30 15.99 16.39
C LYS A 222 15.24 15.38 17.43
N GLY A 223 15.50 14.09 17.36
CA GLY A 223 16.42 13.36 18.25
C GLY A 223 17.90 13.51 17.90
N LYS A 224 18.23 14.24 16.82
CA LYS A 224 19.63 14.41 16.33
C LYS A 224 20.35 13.07 16.07
N TRP A 225 19.62 12.06 15.56
CA TRP A 225 20.18 10.73 15.28
C TRP A 225 21.11 10.71 14.06
N PHE A 226 20.96 11.68 13.16
CA PHE A 226 21.63 11.70 11.87
C PHE A 226 22.60 12.89 11.76
N LYS A 227 23.73 12.68 11.08
CA LYS A 227 24.71 13.72 10.80
C LYS A 227 24.16 14.82 9.86
N SER A 228 23.21 14.48 8.99
CA SER A 228 22.58 15.41 8.06
C SER A 228 21.15 14.95 7.72
N ARG A 229 20.34 15.86 7.18
CA ARG A 229 19.00 15.53 6.69
C ARG A 229 19.04 14.50 5.55
N LEU A 230 20.06 14.56 4.70
CA LEU A 230 20.27 13.59 3.61
C LEU A 230 20.55 12.19 4.16
N SER A 231 21.46 12.08 5.14
CA SER A 231 21.73 10.80 5.82
C SER A 231 20.46 10.25 6.47
N GLY A 232 19.66 11.10 7.12
CA GLY A 232 18.38 10.69 7.69
C GLY A 232 17.39 10.17 6.65
N ALA A 233 17.30 10.81 5.48
CA ALA A 233 16.45 10.36 4.39
C ALA A 233 16.91 8.99 3.84
N CYS A 234 18.21 8.77 3.68
CA CYS A 234 18.76 7.47 3.25
C CYS A 234 18.39 6.33 4.22
N TRP A 235 18.59 6.57 5.53
CA TRP A 235 18.18 5.58 6.55
C TRP A 235 16.67 5.35 6.58
N ALA A 236 15.88 6.41 6.38
CA ALA A 236 14.43 6.29 6.32
C ALA A 236 13.97 5.47 5.10
N PHE A 237 14.61 5.63 3.93
CA PHE A 237 14.32 4.79 2.76
C PHE A 237 14.69 3.32 3.00
N LEU A 238 15.85 3.05 3.58
CA LEU A 238 16.28 1.68 3.91
C LEU A 238 15.28 1.01 4.87
N LEU A 239 14.95 1.67 5.98
CA LEU A 239 13.98 1.15 6.94
C LEU A 239 12.61 0.92 6.31
N ASN A 240 12.13 1.90 5.56
CA ASN A 240 10.82 1.85 4.92
C ASN A 240 10.68 0.66 3.98
N MET A 241 11.68 0.44 3.14
CA MET A 241 11.66 -0.65 2.16
C MET A 241 11.94 -2.01 2.79
N LEU A 242 12.78 -2.09 3.84
CA LEU A 242 12.95 -3.33 4.60
C LEU A 242 11.66 -3.76 5.30
N VAL A 243 10.94 -2.83 5.92
CA VAL A 243 9.64 -3.13 6.54
C VAL A 243 8.61 -3.52 5.48
N MET A 244 8.60 -2.88 4.31
CA MET A 244 7.74 -3.25 3.18
C MET A 244 8.09 -4.66 2.66
N GLY A 245 9.37 -4.99 2.53
CA GLY A 245 9.82 -6.34 2.18
C GLY A 245 9.38 -7.39 3.20
N ALA A 246 9.58 -7.14 4.49
CA ALA A 246 9.14 -8.02 5.57
C ALA A 246 7.60 -8.18 5.62
N TRP A 247 6.86 -7.14 5.22
CA TRP A 247 5.40 -7.22 5.08
C TRP A 247 4.99 -8.17 3.93
N HIS A 248 5.71 -8.18 2.81
CA HIS A 248 5.47 -9.15 1.74
C HIS A 248 5.75 -10.59 2.22
N GLY A 249 6.82 -10.82 2.96
CA GLY A 249 7.16 -12.11 3.55
C GLY A 249 8.43 -12.05 4.39
N LEU A 250 8.58 -12.99 5.33
CA LEU A 250 9.76 -13.07 6.21
C LEU A 250 10.90 -13.93 5.63
N THR A 251 10.80 -14.37 4.38
CA THR A 251 11.87 -15.10 3.71
C THR A 251 13.01 -14.16 3.30
N LEU A 252 14.22 -14.69 3.18
CA LEU A 252 15.41 -13.94 2.77
C LEU A 252 15.19 -13.20 1.44
N TYR A 253 14.44 -13.80 0.51
CA TYR A 253 14.09 -13.20 -0.77
C TYR A 253 13.40 -11.83 -0.62
N TYR A 254 12.37 -11.72 0.23
CA TYR A 254 11.65 -10.48 0.44
C TYR A 254 12.45 -9.44 1.22
N LEU A 255 13.32 -9.87 2.13
CA LEU A 255 14.23 -8.97 2.84
C LEU A 255 15.27 -8.37 1.88
N LEU A 256 15.84 -9.19 0.98
CA LEU A 256 16.76 -8.73 -0.06
C LEU A 256 16.06 -7.82 -1.06
N TYR A 257 14.81 -8.12 -1.44
CA TYR A 257 13.97 -7.23 -2.24
C TYR A 257 13.80 -5.85 -1.58
N GLY A 258 13.45 -5.81 -0.30
CA GLY A 258 13.34 -4.57 0.46
C GLY A 258 14.66 -3.80 0.54
N LEU A 259 15.77 -4.49 0.82
CA LEU A 259 17.10 -3.88 0.87
C LEU A 259 17.50 -3.28 -0.49
N TYR A 260 17.32 -4.03 -1.58
CA TYR A 260 17.60 -3.58 -2.94
C TYR A 260 16.89 -2.27 -3.28
N HIS A 261 15.56 -2.23 -3.08
CA HIS A 261 14.79 -1.02 -3.36
C HIS A 261 15.14 0.14 -2.41
N GLY A 262 15.42 -0.14 -1.15
CA GLY A 262 15.87 0.85 -0.17
C GLY A 262 17.19 1.51 -0.56
N VAL A 263 18.16 0.72 -1.02
CA VAL A 263 19.46 1.21 -1.51
C VAL A 263 19.28 2.06 -2.77
N LEU A 264 18.47 1.61 -3.73
CA LEU A 264 18.22 2.37 -4.96
C LEU A 264 17.52 3.72 -4.69
N LEU A 265 16.56 3.76 -3.76
CA LEU A 265 15.92 5.00 -3.35
C LEU A 265 16.90 5.95 -2.64
N ALA A 266 17.74 5.43 -1.75
CA ALA A 266 18.78 6.20 -1.09
C ALA A 266 19.81 6.75 -2.09
N ALA A 267 20.25 5.94 -3.06
CA ALA A 267 21.14 6.36 -4.13
C ALA A 267 20.51 7.46 -5.00
N THR A 268 19.23 7.31 -5.37
CA THR A 268 18.46 8.33 -6.10
C THR A 268 18.39 9.64 -5.31
N GLU A 269 18.13 9.58 -3.99
CA GLU A 269 18.11 10.77 -3.12
C GLU A 269 19.46 11.50 -3.08
N VAL A 270 20.57 10.74 -2.99
CA VAL A 270 21.92 11.30 -3.01
C VAL A 270 22.23 11.94 -4.36
N TYR A 271 21.88 11.26 -5.46
CA TYR A 271 22.11 11.76 -6.82
C TYR A 271 21.36 13.06 -7.09
N GLN A 272 20.09 13.16 -6.71
CA GLN A 272 19.26 14.34 -6.94
C GLN A 272 19.64 15.56 -6.06
N LYS A 273 20.46 15.38 -5.02
CA LYS A 273 20.91 16.46 -4.12
C LYS A 273 22.35 16.89 -4.35
N LYS A 274 23.04 16.29 -5.30
CA LYS A 274 24.29 16.79 -5.85
C LYS A 274 24.04 17.80 -6.95
#